data_d6de0ae46009fb9d480b192cf5cb2e1c
#
_entry.id   d6de0ae46009fb9d480b192cf5cb2e1c
#
_cell.length_a   1.000
_cell.length_b   1.000
_cell.length_c   1.000
_cell.angle_alpha   90.00
_cell.angle_beta   90.00
_cell.angle_gamma   90.00
#
_symmetry.space_group_name_H-M   'P 1'
#
loop_
_entity.id
_entity.type
_entity.pdbx_description
1 polymer ?
#
loop_
_entity_poly.entity_id
_entity_poly.type
_entity_poly.pdbx_seq_one_letter_code
_entity_poly.pdbx_strand_id
1 'polypeptide(L)'
;DAEGIKQYFIKAKGIKEGNIIYLKDATGAQLLSIFGNEKSHKGKLFNYIKPNKSNVYVYYAGHGAPGEEGDAYLVPTDTDSQTIEFTGYPLSTLYSNLGKLPAKSMTVILEACFSGGSQSGSLISRASPIVIQPKKTFIPNNIKVIAAGSERQMASWEEDSSHSLFTKYFLKAMSGEGDSNKDGKVSDAELKEYLSDTMTYYARRYYGRDQKVQIHNGG
;
A
#
# COMPACT_ATOMS: atom_id res chain seq x y z
N ASP A 1 -12.64 -0.01 -0.48
CA ASP A 1 -11.43 -0.83 -0.67
C ASP A 1 -10.99 -1.51 0.64
N ALA A 2 -10.67 -0.78 1.70
CA ALA A 2 -10.19 -1.37 2.96
C ALA A 2 -11.16 -2.38 3.59
N GLU A 3 -12.47 -2.16 3.53
CA GLU A 3 -13.47 -3.12 4.01
C GLU A 3 -13.44 -4.42 3.19
N GLY A 4 -13.30 -4.34 1.87
CA GLY A 4 -13.17 -5.51 1.00
C GLY A 4 -11.95 -6.36 1.35
N ILE A 5 -10.81 -5.71 1.60
CA ILE A 5 -9.58 -6.38 2.04
C ILE A 5 -9.75 -6.98 3.44
N LYS A 6 -10.41 -6.28 4.38
CA LYS A 6 -10.74 -6.84 5.71
C LYS A 6 -11.54 -8.14 5.57
N GLN A 7 -12.59 -8.12 4.76
CA GLN A 7 -13.43 -9.30 4.53
C GLN A 7 -12.66 -10.45 3.87
N TYR A 8 -11.75 -10.13 2.93
CA TYR A 8 -10.86 -11.12 2.34
C TYR A 8 -9.95 -11.78 3.39
N PHE A 9 -9.34 -10.99 4.28
CA PHE A 9 -8.50 -11.54 5.34
C PHE A 9 -9.27 -12.44 6.29
N ILE A 10 -10.51 -12.07 6.64
CA ILE A 10 -11.35 -12.91 7.50
C ILE A 10 -11.75 -14.20 6.78
N LYS A 11 -12.31 -14.11 5.58
CA LYS A 11 -12.94 -15.24 4.88
C LYS A 11 -11.92 -16.16 4.20
N ALA A 12 -10.94 -15.59 3.52
CA ALA A 12 -9.98 -16.36 2.71
C ALA A 12 -8.70 -16.72 3.47
N LYS A 13 -8.24 -15.87 4.39
CA LYS A 13 -7.04 -16.13 5.20
C LYS A 13 -7.35 -16.67 6.59
N GLY A 14 -8.63 -16.71 6.99
CA GLY A 14 -9.03 -17.21 8.31
C GLY A 14 -8.54 -16.34 9.47
N ILE A 15 -8.24 -15.07 9.24
CA ILE A 15 -7.79 -14.15 10.29
C ILE A 15 -8.99 -13.77 11.16
N LYS A 16 -8.88 -14.00 12.46
CA LYS A 16 -9.92 -13.61 13.42
C LYS A 16 -10.03 -12.08 13.48
N GLU A 17 -11.24 -11.55 13.54
CA GLU A 17 -11.48 -10.10 13.55
C GLU A 17 -10.71 -9.39 14.68
N GLY A 18 -10.59 -9.99 15.86
CA GLY A 18 -9.81 -9.46 16.99
C GLY A 18 -8.29 -9.34 16.71
N ASN A 19 -7.80 -9.95 15.62
CA ASN A 19 -6.42 -9.82 15.17
C ASN A 19 -6.27 -8.81 14.01
N ILE A 20 -7.31 -8.03 13.72
CA ILE A 20 -7.29 -7.00 12.68
C ILE A 20 -7.37 -5.63 13.33
N ILE A 21 -6.37 -4.79 13.06
CA ILE A 21 -6.44 -3.36 13.36
C ILE A 21 -7.02 -2.69 12.11
N TYR A 22 -8.25 -2.23 12.20
CA TYR A 22 -8.94 -1.57 11.11
C TYR A 22 -9.11 -0.08 11.39
N LEU A 23 -8.62 0.75 10.49
CA LEU A 23 -8.77 2.19 10.55
C LEU A 23 -9.42 2.69 9.25
N LYS A 24 -10.41 3.52 9.39
CA LYS A 24 -10.97 4.34 8.32
C LYS A 24 -10.56 5.78 8.58
N ASP A 25 -10.13 6.47 7.52
CA ASP A 25 -9.72 7.88 7.61
C ASP A 25 -8.64 8.09 8.68
N ALA A 26 -7.58 7.29 8.62
CA ALA A 26 -6.52 7.27 9.63
C ALA A 26 -5.80 8.61 9.75
N THR A 27 -5.59 9.04 11.01
CA THR A 27 -4.76 10.21 11.35
C THR A 27 -3.28 9.84 11.50
N GLY A 28 -2.40 10.84 11.43
CA GLY A 28 -0.97 10.66 11.67
C GLY A 28 -0.67 10.10 13.06
N ALA A 29 -1.38 10.55 14.08
CA ALA A 29 -1.27 10.03 15.44
C ALA A 29 -1.65 8.54 15.53
N GLN A 30 -2.64 8.10 14.77
CA GLN A 30 -3.02 6.68 14.72
C GLN A 30 -1.96 5.84 14.02
N LEU A 31 -1.37 6.30 12.91
CA LEU A 31 -0.28 5.60 12.24
C LEU A 31 0.94 5.47 13.15
N LEU A 32 1.33 6.56 13.83
CA LEU A 32 2.41 6.55 14.82
C LEU A 32 2.13 5.57 15.96
N SER A 33 0.91 5.54 16.48
CA SER A 33 0.49 4.63 17.55
C SER A 33 0.60 3.16 17.14
N ILE A 34 0.33 2.83 15.87
CA ILE A 34 0.34 1.45 15.37
C ILE A 34 1.74 1.00 14.97
N PHE A 35 2.44 1.80 14.18
CA PHE A 35 3.70 1.42 13.54
C PHE A 35 4.93 1.98 14.25
N GLY A 36 4.73 2.91 15.19
CA GLY A 36 5.84 3.60 15.84
C GLY A 36 6.39 4.77 15.02
N ASN A 37 7.56 5.23 15.40
CA ASN A 37 8.29 6.33 14.77
C ASN A 37 9.75 5.95 14.51
N GLU A 38 10.58 6.89 14.09
CA GLU A 38 12.01 6.65 13.83
C GLU A 38 12.79 6.14 15.06
N LYS A 39 12.34 6.51 16.27
CA LYS A 39 13.00 6.13 17.53
C LYS A 39 12.54 4.78 18.05
N SER A 40 11.33 4.35 17.74
CA SER A 40 10.75 3.11 18.27
C SER A 40 9.79 2.45 17.28
N HIS A 41 10.04 1.18 16.98
CA HIS A 41 9.15 0.31 16.20
C HIS A 41 8.08 -0.38 17.07
N LYS A 42 8.07 -0.16 18.37
CA LYS A 42 7.17 -0.85 19.33
C LYS A 42 5.83 -0.14 19.44
N GLY A 43 5.17 0.08 18.32
CA GLY A 43 3.78 0.51 18.29
C GLY A 43 2.80 -0.62 18.63
N LYS A 44 1.50 -0.33 18.53
CA LYS A 44 0.43 -1.27 18.87
C LYS A 44 0.55 -2.60 18.12
N LEU A 45 0.96 -2.59 16.85
CA LEU A 45 1.15 -3.79 16.03
C LEU A 45 2.17 -4.75 16.66
N PHE A 46 3.25 -4.24 17.25
CA PHE A 46 4.26 -5.06 17.91
C PHE A 46 3.64 -6.01 18.96
N ASN A 47 2.62 -5.55 19.69
CA ASN A 47 1.99 -6.34 20.76
C ASN A 47 1.10 -7.49 20.23
N TYR A 48 0.75 -7.47 18.96
CA TYR A 48 -0.01 -8.56 18.32
C TYR A 48 0.88 -9.70 17.82
N ILE A 49 2.20 -9.49 17.75
CA ILE A 49 3.10 -10.42 17.09
C ILE A 49 3.61 -11.48 18.06
N LYS A 50 3.40 -12.73 17.70
CA LYS A 50 4.07 -13.88 18.32
C LYS A 50 5.35 -14.15 17.54
N PRO A 51 6.54 -14.04 18.18
CA PRO A 51 7.83 -14.17 17.50
C PRO A 51 7.94 -15.45 16.69
N ASN A 52 8.39 -15.32 15.45
CA ASN A 52 8.58 -16.41 14.49
C ASN A 52 7.33 -17.27 14.17
N LYS A 53 6.15 -16.82 14.56
CA LYS A 53 4.88 -17.53 14.33
C LYS A 53 3.88 -16.69 13.55
N SER A 54 3.80 -15.38 13.78
CA SER A 54 2.80 -14.52 13.16
C SER A 54 3.14 -14.23 11.71
N ASN A 55 2.16 -14.43 10.83
CA ASN A 55 2.15 -13.84 9.49
C ASN A 55 1.43 -12.50 9.57
N VAL A 56 2.07 -11.43 9.14
CA VAL A 56 1.56 -10.07 9.25
C VAL A 56 1.26 -9.53 7.87
N TYR A 57 0.08 -8.94 7.73
CA TYR A 57 -0.35 -8.24 6.53
C TYR A 57 -0.66 -6.79 6.88
N VAL A 58 -0.12 -5.87 6.12
CA VAL A 58 -0.44 -4.45 6.20
C VAL A 58 -1.04 -4.04 4.87
N TYR A 59 -2.24 -3.48 4.89
CA TYR A 59 -2.87 -2.89 3.72
C TYR A 59 -3.09 -1.40 3.97
N TYR A 60 -2.67 -0.59 3.02
CA TYR A 60 -2.92 0.84 3.02
C TYR A 60 -3.54 1.23 1.68
N ALA A 61 -4.69 1.90 1.72
CA ALA A 61 -5.29 2.58 0.59
C ALA A 61 -5.48 4.06 0.93
N GLY A 62 -4.87 4.93 0.15
CA GLY A 62 -4.94 6.35 0.39
C GLY A 62 -3.94 7.15 -0.43
N HIS A 63 -3.82 8.42 -0.10
CA HIS A 63 -2.86 9.27 -0.76
C HIS A 63 -1.43 9.01 -0.30
N GLY A 64 -0.51 9.12 -1.23
CA GLY A 64 0.92 9.25 -0.99
C GLY A 64 1.41 10.58 -1.58
N ALA A 65 2.51 11.08 -1.08
CA ALA A 65 3.12 12.31 -1.58
C ALA A 65 4.64 12.24 -1.49
N PRO A 66 5.38 12.90 -2.39
CA PRO A 66 6.81 13.10 -2.23
C PRO A 66 7.06 14.30 -1.31
N GLY A 67 8.07 14.21 -0.44
CA GLY A 67 8.66 15.35 0.25
C GLY A 67 9.55 16.18 -0.66
N GLU A 68 10.15 17.26 -0.15
CA GLU A 68 10.99 18.18 -0.93
C GLU A 68 12.19 17.48 -1.57
N GLU A 69 12.78 16.54 -0.87
CA GLU A 69 13.92 15.75 -1.34
C GLU A 69 13.53 14.49 -2.12
N GLY A 70 12.22 14.26 -2.32
CA GLY A 70 11.69 13.10 -3.04
C GLY A 70 11.45 11.86 -2.17
N ASP A 71 11.56 11.96 -0.85
CA ASP A 71 11.18 10.88 0.05
C ASP A 71 9.66 10.66 0.00
N ALA A 72 9.23 9.42 0.12
CA ALA A 72 7.81 9.06 0.03
C ALA A 72 7.13 9.11 1.39
N TYR A 73 5.93 9.69 1.43
CA TYR A 73 5.09 9.79 2.63
C TYR A 73 3.71 9.22 2.38
N LEU A 74 3.18 8.46 3.32
CA LEU A 74 1.76 8.22 3.43
C LEU A 74 1.09 9.49 3.94
N VAL A 75 -0.11 9.80 3.43
CA VAL A 75 -0.83 11.04 3.73
C VAL A 75 -2.05 10.71 4.60
N PRO A 76 -1.92 10.79 5.94
CA PRO A 76 -3.07 10.71 6.84
C PRO A 76 -4.09 11.83 6.58
N THR A 77 -5.30 11.67 7.13
CA THR A 77 -6.40 12.61 6.89
C THR A 77 -6.17 14.01 7.49
N ASP A 78 -5.33 14.09 8.49
CA ASP A 78 -4.95 15.33 9.18
C ASP A 78 -3.63 15.94 8.64
N THR A 79 -3.13 15.44 7.52
CA THR A 79 -1.91 15.95 6.89
C THR A 79 -2.15 17.33 6.27
N ASP A 80 -1.27 18.27 6.57
CA ASP A 80 -1.18 19.54 5.86
C ASP A 80 -0.32 19.37 4.60
N SER A 81 -0.90 19.62 3.43
CA SER A 81 -0.24 19.49 2.13
C SER A 81 0.95 20.43 1.93
N GLN A 82 1.05 21.48 2.71
CA GLN A 82 2.17 22.42 2.68
C GLN A 82 3.36 21.96 3.54
N THR A 83 3.10 21.03 4.47
CA THR A 83 4.08 20.56 5.46
C THR A 83 4.10 19.03 5.55
N ILE A 84 4.05 18.34 4.39
CA ILE A 84 3.99 16.87 4.29
C ILE A 84 5.12 16.20 5.07
N GLU A 85 6.32 16.78 5.07
CA GLU A 85 7.49 16.24 5.78
C GLU A 85 7.32 16.18 7.29
N PHE A 86 6.45 17.04 7.85
CA PHE A 86 6.15 17.09 9.28
C PHE A 86 4.86 16.38 9.66
N THR A 87 3.89 16.32 8.74
CA THR A 87 2.53 15.84 9.01
C THR A 87 2.20 14.53 8.34
N GLY A 88 2.95 14.14 7.30
CA GLY A 88 2.88 12.84 6.66
C GLY A 88 3.58 11.75 7.47
N TYR A 89 3.34 10.48 7.13
CA TYR A 89 4.02 9.35 7.73
C TYR A 89 5.06 8.80 6.75
N PRO A 90 6.38 8.85 7.07
CA PRO A 90 7.42 8.42 6.12
C PRO A 90 7.31 6.94 5.77
N LEU A 91 7.31 6.62 4.48
CA LEU A 91 7.30 5.23 4.02
C LEU A 91 8.57 4.47 4.43
N SER A 92 9.70 5.17 4.51
CA SER A 92 10.96 4.62 5.01
C SER A 92 10.86 4.18 6.47
N THR A 93 10.19 4.96 7.31
CA THR A 93 9.92 4.62 8.71
C THR A 93 8.99 3.41 8.80
N LEU A 94 7.94 3.36 7.99
CA LEU A 94 7.06 2.19 7.92
C LEU A 94 7.85 0.91 7.65
N TYR A 95 8.62 0.87 6.56
CA TYR A 95 9.38 -0.31 6.18
C TYR A 95 10.45 -0.67 7.20
N SER A 96 11.21 0.32 7.68
CA SER A 96 12.23 0.09 8.71
C SER A 96 11.64 -0.51 9.98
N ASN A 97 10.52 0.01 10.45
CA ASN A 97 9.87 -0.48 11.67
C ASN A 97 9.24 -1.86 11.48
N LEU A 98 8.58 -2.09 10.36
CA LEU A 98 8.04 -3.42 10.03
C LEU A 98 9.16 -4.46 9.92
N GLY A 99 10.30 -4.11 9.32
CA GLY A 99 11.47 -5.00 9.22
C GLY A 99 12.09 -5.41 10.55
N LYS A 100 11.88 -4.62 11.62
CA LYS A 100 12.33 -4.94 12.99
C LYS A 100 11.37 -5.83 13.76
N LEU A 101 10.18 -6.09 13.25
CA LEU A 101 9.21 -6.93 13.93
C LEU A 101 9.59 -8.41 13.80
N PRO A 102 9.50 -9.20 14.89
CA PRO A 102 9.90 -10.60 14.89
C PRO A 102 8.82 -11.52 14.28
N ALA A 103 8.23 -11.11 13.16
CA ALA A 103 7.21 -11.88 12.47
C ALA A 103 7.83 -13.04 11.66
N LYS A 104 7.06 -14.12 11.44
CA LYS A 104 7.43 -15.20 10.54
C LYS A 104 7.44 -14.74 9.08
N SER A 105 6.44 -13.94 8.70
CA SER A 105 6.36 -13.30 7.39
C SER A 105 5.70 -11.93 7.50
N MET A 106 6.09 -11.02 6.60
CA MET A 106 5.56 -9.67 6.52
C MET A 106 5.20 -9.36 5.07
N THR A 107 3.94 -9.02 4.83
CA THR A 107 3.45 -8.59 3.52
C THR A 107 2.80 -7.22 3.63
N VAL A 108 3.28 -6.28 2.84
CA VAL A 108 2.73 -4.92 2.75
C VAL A 108 2.06 -4.77 1.39
N ILE A 109 0.80 -4.37 1.40
CA ILE A 109 0.00 -4.12 0.20
C ILE A 109 -0.31 -2.63 0.18
N LEU A 110 0.24 -1.92 -0.80
CA LEU A 110 0.13 -0.48 -0.92
C LEU A 110 -0.69 -0.07 -2.13
N GLU A 111 -1.75 0.64 -1.86
CA GLU A 111 -2.52 1.35 -2.85
C GLU A 111 -2.39 2.85 -2.61
N ALA A 112 -1.27 3.40 -3.02
CA ALA A 112 -0.92 4.81 -2.90
C ALA A 112 -0.11 5.27 -4.10
N CYS A 113 -0.28 6.54 -4.46
CA CYS A 113 0.52 7.22 -5.48
C CYS A 113 1.46 8.19 -4.80
N PHE A 114 2.75 8.04 -5.03
CA PHE A 114 3.75 8.93 -4.44
C PHE A 114 4.21 10.04 -5.39
N SER A 115 3.58 10.17 -6.54
CA SER A 115 3.88 11.23 -7.52
C SER A 115 3.29 12.61 -7.15
N GLY A 116 2.57 12.71 -6.04
CA GLY A 116 1.90 13.94 -5.61
C GLY A 116 0.64 14.30 -6.40
N GLY A 117 0.20 13.41 -7.31
CA GLY A 117 -1.03 13.55 -8.08
C GLY A 117 -2.20 12.80 -7.46
N SER A 118 -3.40 13.33 -7.61
CA SER A 118 -4.65 12.64 -7.29
C SER A 118 -5.65 12.78 -8.44
N GLN A 119 -6.75 12.02 -8.42
CA GLN A 119 -7.84 12.19 -9.37
C GLN A 119 -8.45 13.60 -9.34
N SER A 120 -8.42 14.23 -8.17
CA SER A 120 -8.95 15.59 -7.94
C SER A 120 -7.93 16.70 -8.22
N GLY A 121 -6.73 16.37 -8.71
CA GLY A 121 -5.66 17.34 -8.98
C GLY A 121 -4.38 17.07 -8.19
N SER A 122 -3.49 18.06 -8.09
CA SER A 122 -2.25 17.95 -7.32
C SER A 122 -2.52 18.10 -5.82
N LEU A 123 -2.00 17.18 -5.01
CA LEU A 123 -2.02 17.29 -3.54
C LEU A 123 -1.03 18.34 -3.03
N ILE A 124 -0.03 18.66 -3.85
CA ILE A 124 1.02 19.62 -3.50
C ILE A 124 0.70 20.93 -4.21
N SER A 125 0.13 21.89 -3.48
CA SER A 125 -0.13 23.24 -3.98
C SER A 125 1.12 24.12 -3.91
N ARG A 126 2.17 23.77 -4.64
CA ARG A 126 3.33 24.65 -4.79
C ARG A 126 3.25 25.41 -6.10
N ALA A 127 3.42 26.73 -6.03
CA ALA A 127 3.50 27.64 -7.16
C ALA A 127 4.76 27.44 -8.04
N SER A 128 5.47 26.34 -7.91
CA SER A 128 6.69 26.06 -8.67
C SER A 128 6.47 24.89 -9.64
N PRO A 129 6.89 25.01 -10.90
CA PRO A 129 6.80 23.96 -11.90
C PRO A 129 7.81 22.82 -11.70
N ILE A 130 8.43 22.70 -10.53
CA ILE A 130 9.39 21.64 -10.23
C ILE A 130 8.60 20.34 -9.95
N VAL A 131 8.68 19.39 -10.87
CA VAL A 131 8.20 18.03 -10.66
C VAL A 131 9.19 17.31 -9.76
N ILE A 132 8.84 17.13 -8.48
CA ILE A 132 9.64 16.33 -7.56
C ILE A 132 9.49 14.86 -7.96
N GLN A 133 10.60 14.21 -8.25
CA GLN A 133 10.60 12.77 -8.55
C GLN A 133 10.81 11.98 -7.27
N PRO A 134 9.90 11.04 -6.92
CA PRO A 134 10.09 10.19 -5.76
C PRO A 134 11.39 9.37 -5.86
N LYS A 135 12.13 9.29 -4.77
CA LYS A 135 13.26 8.40 -4.62
C LYS A 135 12.77 7.00 -4.29
N LYS A 136 13.50 5.99 -4.74
CA LYS A 136 13.19 4.61 -4.38
C LYS A 136 13.43 4.39 -2.89
N THR A 137 12.38 4.02 -2.16
CA THR A 137 12.46 3.71 -0.73
C THR A 137 13.10 2.34 -0.51
N PHE A 138 14.04 2.24 0.42
CA PHE A 138 14.65 0.95 0.79
C PHE A 138 13.63 0.02 1.45
N ILE A 139 13.55 -1.21 0.96
CA ILE A 139 12.70 -2.28 1.50
C ILE A 139 13.59 -3.33 2.17
N PRO A 140 13.42 -3.59 3.48
CA PRO A 140 14.15 -4.66 4.17
C PRO A 140 13.88 -6.04 3.55
N ASN A 141 14.88 -6.92 3.60
CA ASN A 141 14.83 -8.24 2.95
C ASN A 141 13.77 -9.20 3.52
N ASN A 142 13.25 -8.94 4.71
CA ASN A 142 12.21 -9.75 5.34
C ASN A 142 10.78 -9.25 5.09
N ILE A 143 10.61 -8.29 4.18
CA ILE A 143 9.31 -7.73 3.82
C ILE A 143 9.00 -8.01 2.35
N LYS A 144 7.83 -8.54 2.08
CA LYS A 144 7.23 -8.56 0.74
C LYS A 144 6.37 -7.30 0.57
N VAL A 145 6.54 -6.60 -0.54
CA VAL A 145 5.72 -5.43 -0.89
C VAL A 145 5.00 -5.68 -2.20
N ILE A 146 3.68 -5.49 -2.21
CA ILE A 146 2.83 -5.48 -3.40
C ILE A 146 2.26 -4.07 -3.51
N ALA A 147 2.71 -3.30 -4.50
CA ALA A 147 2.24 -1.93 -4.71
C ALA A 147 1.43 -1.82 -6.00
N ALA A 148 0.35 -1.05 -5.95
CA ALA A 148 -0.58 -0.84 -7.06
C ALA A 148 0.05 -0.21 -8.30
N GLY A 149 1.21 0.40 -8.16
CA GLY A 149 1.99 1.02 -9.22
C GLY A 149 3.39 1.35 -8.75
N SER A 150 4.24 1.82 -9.66
CA SER A 150 5.53 2.39 -9.26
C SER A 150 5.34 3.72 -8.55
N GLU A 151 6.35 4.19 -7.84
CA GLU A 151 6.33 5.48 -7.12
C GLU A 151 6.01 6.69 -8.03
N ARG A 152 6.14 6.50 -9.36
CA ARG A 152 5.86 7.51 -10.39
C ARG A 152 4.50 7.36 -11.06
N GLN A 153 3.76 6.29 -10.80
CA GLN A 153 2.47 6.01 -11.42
C GLN A 153 1.33 6.44 -10.51
N MET A 154 0.24 6.92 -11.12
CA MET A 154 -0.99 7.27 -10.41
C MET A 154 -1.90 6.05 -10.31
N ALA A 155 -2.52 5.82 -9.16
CA ALA A 155 -3.58 4.85 -8.99
C ALA A 155 -4.81 5.26 -9.83
N SER A 156 -5.54 4.28 -10.29
CA SER A 156 -6.74 4.46 -11.12
C SER A 156 -7.93 3.80 -10.45
N TRP A 157 -9.13 4.33 -10.73
CA TRP A 157 -10.38 3.92 -10.13
C TRP A 157 -11.33 3.39 -11.21
N GLU A 158 -12.38 2.69 -10.84
CA GLU A 158 -13.47 2.40 -11.73
C GLU A 158 -14.14 3.70 -12.24
N GLU A 159 -14.81 3.64 -13.38
CA GLU A 159 -15.49 4.83 -13.94
C GLU A 159 -16.55 5.40 -12.98
N ASP A 160 -17.21 4.54 -12.19
CA ASP A 160 -18.17 4.93 -11.16
C ASP A 160 -17.53 5.33 -9.83
N SER A 161 -16.20 5.33 -9.75
CA SER A 161 -15.39 5.63 -8.56
C SER A 161 -15.71 4.74 -7.35
N SER A 162 -16.37 3.60 -7.55
CA SER A 162 -16.79 2.69 -6.48
C SER A 162 -15.62 1.99 -5.79
N HIS A 163 -14.61 1.61 -6.59
CA HIS A 163 -13.43 0.89 -6.15
C HIS A 163 -12.20 1.32 -6.94
N SER A 164 -11.03 1.21 -6.30
CA SER A 164 -9.79 1.28 -7.05
C SER A 164 -9.64 0.07 -7.97
N LEU A 165 -9.04 0.26 -9.13
CA LEU A 165 -8.76 -0.84 -10.04
C LEU A 165 -7.85 -1.89 -9.39
N PHE A 166 -6.86 -1.45 -8.62
CA PHE A 166 -5.95 -2.38 -7.95
C PHE A 166 -6.69 -3.26 -6.96
N THR A 167 -7.41 -2.69 -5.98
CA THR A 167 -8.10 -3.48 -4.95
C THR A 167 -9.15 -4.38 -5.56
N LYS A 168 -9.93 -3.90 -6.52
CA LYS A 168 -10.94 -4.72 -7.21
C LYS A 168 -10.31 -5.96 -7.85
N TYR A 169 -9.30 -5.77 -8.68
CA TYR A 169 -8.70 -6.90 -9.41
C TYR A 169 -7.75 -7.73 -8.55
N PHE A 170 -7.13 -7.15 -7.53
CA PHE A 170 -6.40 -7.92 -6.52
C PHE A 170 -7.32 -8.90 -5.78
N LEU A 171 -8.48 -8.44 -5.31
CA LEU A 171 -9.45 -9.30 -4.64
C LEU A 171 -9.98 -10.40 -5.55
N LYS A 172 -10.26 -10.10 -6.82
CA LYS A 172 -10.69 -11.10 -7.81
C LYS A 172 -9.60 -12.14 -8.06
N ALA A 173 -8.36 -11.70 -8.30
CA ALA A 173 -7.22 -12.60 -8.47
C ALA A 173 -7.09 -13.56 -7.28
N MET A 174 -7.08 -13.01 -6.07
CA MET A 174 -6.89 -13.78 -4.83
C MET A 174 -8.11 -14.62 -4.46
N SER A 175 -9.28 -14.39 -5.08
CA SER A 175 -10.47 -15.24 -4.97
C SER A 175 -10.50 -16.42 -5.95
N GLY A 176 -9.42 -16.58 -6.74
CA GLY A 176 -9.22 -17.71 -7.63
C GLY A 176 -9.13 -17.36 -9.12
N GLU A 177 -9.57 -16.16 -9.56
CA GLU A 177 -9.46 -15.77 -10.96
C GLU A 177 -7.99 -15.65 -11.43
N GLY A 178 -7.05 -15.38 -10.50
CA GLY A 178 -5.63 -15.30 -10.78
C GLY A 178 -4.90 -16.64 -10.81
N ASP A 179 -5.52 -17.71 -10.36
CA ASP A 179 -4.93 -19.06 -10.34
C ASP A 179 -5.04 -19.70 -11.74
N SER A 180 -4.09 -19.37 -12.60
CA SER A 180 -4.08 -19.80 -14.00
C SER A 180 -3.74 -21.28 -14.16
N ASN A 181 -2.90 -21.83 -13.30
CA ASN A 181 -2.45 -23.22 -13.33
C ASN A 181 -3.37 -24.17 -12.54
N LYS A 182 -4.35 -23.64 -11.78
CA LYS A 182 -5.35 -24.36 -10.98
C LYS A 182 -4.73 -25.22 -9.87
N ASP A 183 -3.63 -24.74 -9.26
CA ASP A 183 -2.99 -25.43 -8.14
C ASP A 183 -3.57 -25.03 -6.77
N GLY A 184 -4.58 -24.16 -6.75
CA GLY A 184 -5.26 -23.65 -5.55
C GLY A 184 -4.54 -22.49 -4.87
N LYS A 185 -3.55 -21.89 -5.53
CA LYS A 185 -2.78 -20.75 -5.04
C LYS A 185 -2.61 -19.74 -6.16
N VAL A 186 -2.39 -18.50 -5.78
CA VAL A 186 -2.02 -17.42 -6.72
C VAL A 186 -0.58 -17.04 -6.43
N SER A 187 0.32 -17.42 -7.31
CA SER A 187 1.73 -17.04 -7.25
C SER A 187 1.92 -15.57 -7.62
N ASP A 188 3.10 -15.02 -7.32
CA ASP A 188 3.44 -13.64 -7.70
C ASP A 188 3.45 -13.43 -9.21
N ALA A 189 3.87 -14.44 -9.97
CA ALA A 189 3.86 -14.39 -11.44
C ALA A 189 2.43 -14.33 -11.97
N GLU A 190 1.55 -15.19 -11.47
CA GLU A 190 0.13 -15.22 -11.85
C GLU A 190 -0.60 -13.95 -11.44
N LEU A 191 -0.36 -13.44 -10.22
CA LEU A 191 -0.92 -12.17 -9.77
C LEU A 191 -0.49 -11.02 -10.69
N LYS A 192 0.78 -10.98 -11.07
CA LYS A 192 1.33 -9.95 -11.95
C LYS A 192 0.74 -10.03 -13.35
N GLU A 193 0.60 -11.23 -13.90
CA GLU A 193 -0.04 -11.47 -15.21
C GLU A 193 -1.51 -11.05 -15.17
N TYR A 194 -2.27 -11.55 -14.22
CA TYR A 194 -3.69 -11.23 -14.07
C TYR A 194 -3.92 -9.71 -13.92
N LEU A 195 -3.13 -9.03 -13.10
CA LEU A 195 -3.24 -7.58 -12.93
C LEU A 195 -2.78 -6.80 -14.17
N SER A 196 -1.88 -7.33 -14.98
CA SER A 196 -1.52 -6.75 -16.27
C SER A 196 -2.70 -6.80 -17.25
N ASP A 197 -3.40 -7.92 -17.30
CA ASP A 197 -4.51 -8.15 -18.21
C ASP A 197 -5.81 -7.47 -17.78
N THR A 198 -5.89 -7.06 -16.53
CA THR A 198 -7.07 -6.41 -15.94
C THR A 198 -6.76 -4.97 -15.52
N MET A 199 -6.16 -4.75 -14.38
CA MET A 199 -5.89 -3.41 -13.84
C MET A 199 -5.15 -2.51 -14.85
N THR A 200 -4.05 -2.99 -15.45
CA THR A 200 -3.27 -2.20 -16.40
C THR A 200 -4.08 -1.91 -17.68
N TYR A 201 -4.80 -2.91 -18.18
CA TYR A 201 -5.67 -2.74 -19.35
C TYR A 201 -6.73 -1.66 -19.12
N TYR A 202 -7.46 -1.71 -17.98
CA TYR A 202 -8.50 -0.73 -17.68
C TYR A 202 -7.94 0.65 -17.34
N ALA A 203 -6.77 0.74 -16.69
CA ALA A 203 -6.09 2.03 -16.46
C ALA A 203 -5.74 2.73 -17.80
N ARG A 204 -5.28 1.97 -18.78
CA ARG A 204 -5.06 2.50 -20.14
C ARG A 204 -6.35 2.90 -20.83
N ARG A 205 -7.38 2.06 -20.74
CA ARG A 205 -8.66 2.27 -21.41
C ARG A 205 -9.40 3.49 -20.88
N TYR A 206 -9.47 3.65 -19.55
CA TYR A 206 -10.25 4.71 -18.91
C TYR A 206 -9.47 6.03 -18.79
N TYR A 207 -8.17 5.94 -18.57
CA TYR A 207 -7.34 7.10 -18.19
C TYR A 207 -6.16 7.36 -19.14
N GLY A 208 -5.95 6.52 -20.15
CA GLY A 208 -4.83 6.66 -21.09
C GLY A 208 -3.44 6.57 -20.46
N ARG A 209 -3.31 5.93 -19.30
CA ARG A 209 -2.06 5.84 -18.55
C ARG A 209 -1.74 4.43 -18.08
N ASP A 210 -0.45 4.14 -17.94
CA ASP A 210 0.01 2.88 -17.38
C ASP A 210 -0.13 2.85 -15.86
N GLN A 211 -0.62 1.72 -15.35
CA GLN A 211 -0.55 1.35 -13.94
C GLN A 211 -0.12 -0.12 -13.88
N LYS A 212 1.08 -0.37 -13.38
CA LYS A 212 1.66 -1.72 -13.36
C LYS A 212 2.00 -2.10 -11.92
N VAL A 213 1.45 -3.22 -11.46
CA VAL A 213 1.76 -3.75 -10.13
C VAL A 213 3.26 -3.95 -9.97
N GLN A 214 3.77 -3.55 -8.81
CA GLN A 214 5.15 -3.81 -8.39
C GLN A 214 5.12 -4.84 -7.27
N ILE A 215 5.89 -5.92 -7.44
CA ILE A 215 6.03 -6.96 -6.41
C ILE A 215 7.51 -7.05 -6.06
N HIS A 216 7.84 -6.75 -4.82
CA HIS A 216 9.18 -6.89 -4.25
C HIS A 216 9.14 -8.01 -3.22
N ASN A 217 9.86 -9.09 -3.48
CA ASN A 217 10.15 -10.12 -2.50
C ASN A 217 11.42 -9.70 -1.79
N GLY A 218 11.34 -9.53 -0.48
CA GLY A 218 12.51 -9.27 0.33
C GLY A 218 13.52 -10.40 0.18
N GLY A 219 14.77 -10.09 -0.18
CA GLY A 219 15.83 -11.06 -0.41
C GLY A 219 16.83 -10.55 -1.40
#